data_409cbaf6cec45ff7637607ffb654a7a1
#
_entry.id   409cbaf6cec45ff7637607ffb654a7a1
#
_cell.length_a   1.000
_cell.length_b   1.000
_cell.length_c   1.000
_cell.angle_alpha   90.00
_cell.angle_beta   90.00
_cell.angle_gamma   90.00
#
_symmetry.space_group_name_H-M   'P 1'
#
loop_
_entity.id
_entity.type
_entity.pdbx_description
1 polymer ?
#
loop_
_entity_poly.entity_id
_entity_poly.type
_entity_poly.pdbx_seq_one_letter_code
_entity_poly.pdbx_strand_id
1 'polypeptide(L)'
;ENNREVTVEITDTGEIYNYSYYDTEETDKSKIYSPREAMETGDNFLKKVLGNEYENIEFNSYNNGSDYYALYYNVLQNGVAYYDRDVSVSIDKHTNNVTSYSYPSDVKSITTNGFEGAKTLDEAEDFMKNNMVLGYKTDFNYGDKKYEVKLLYRMNDYFINAKDFSSLTFEELFTYGGGGGSAVYAASDSAALTPQETEGIEDYKNAISLDEALQILNTTLGLAYTEDDVTADYDKDYDRDEYSIRLESKSET
;
A
#
# COMPACT_ATOMS: atom_id res chain seq x y z
N GLU A 1 4.97 12.47 -28.89
CA GLU A 1 4.45 13.04 -27.63
C GLU A 1 4.71 11.99 -26.53
N ASN A 2 5.68 12.27 -25.65
CA ASN A 2 6.00 11.38 -24.53
C ASN A 2 5.02 11.70 -23.42
N ASN A 3 3.99 10.88 -23.26
CA ASN A 3 3.06 11.03 -22.15
C ASN A 3 3.66 10.29 -20.93
N ARG A 4 4.40 11.04 -20.11
CA ARG A 4 4.80 10.60 -18.78
C ARG A 4 3.84 11.21 -17.78
N GLU A 5 3.28 10.37 -16.96
CA GLU A 5 2.38 10.78 -15.89
C GLU A 5 2.96 10.31 -14.55
N VAL A 6 3.04 11.23 -13.62
CA VAL A 6 3.43 10.93 -12.23
C VAL A 6 2.31 11.41 -11.32
N THR A 7 1.81 10.53 -10.49
CA THR A 7 0.87 10.85 -9.41
C THR A 7 1.53 10.56 -8.08
N VAL A 8 1.46 11.50 -7.16
CA VAL A 8 1.99 11.35 -5.79
C VAL A 8 0.97 11.88 -4.81
N GLU A 9 0.74 11.12 -3.74
CA GLU A 9 -0.10 11.54 -2.64
C GLU A 9 0.77 11.70 -1.40
N ILE A 10 0.65 12.86 -0.77
CA ILE A 10 1.49 13.28 0.36
C ILE A 10 0.57 13.70 1.49
N THR A 11 0.81 13.18 2.70
CA THR A 11 0.08 13.57 3.90
C THR A 11 0.39 15.01 4.31
N ASP A 12 -0.41 15.59 5.18
CA ASP A 12 -0.16 16.90 5.80
C ASP A 12 1.13 16.95 6.64
N THR A 13 1.62 15.77 7.07
CA THR A 13 2.92 15.62 7.74
C THR A 13 4.10 15.50 6.78
N GLY A 14 3.86 15.52 5.48
CA GLY A 14 4.89 15.47 4.45
C GLY A 14 5.35 14.08 4.07
N GLU A 15 4.59 13.04 4.39
CA GLU A 15 4.91 11.67 4.07
C GLU A 15 4.29 11.25 2.74
N ILE A 16 5.09 10.70 1.85
CA ILE A 16 4.59 10.11 0.61
C ILE A 16 3.97 8.76 0.95
N TYR A 17 2.66 8.60 0.75
CA TYR A 17 1.97 7.33 0.98
C TYR A 17 1.49 6.63 -0.29
N ASN A 18 1.44 7.35 -1.40
CA ASN A 18 1.16 6.76 -2.70
C ASN A 18 2.02 7.41 -3.79
N TYR A 19 2.47 6.60 -4.73
CA TYR A 19 3.22 7.02 -5.90
C TYR A 19 2.83 6.14 -7.08
N SER A 20 2.57 6.73 -8.23
CA SER A 20 2.46 6.00 -9.49
C SER A 20 3.18 6.73 -10.60
N TYR A 21 3.80 5.96 -11.47
CA TYR A 21 4.51 6.42 -12.66
C TYR A 21 4.04 5.63 -13.87
N TYR A 22 3.60 6.33 -14.86
CA TYR A 22 3.20 5.76 -16.14
C TYR A 22 3.97 6.44 -17.26
N ASP A 23 4.51 5.64 -18.18
CA ASP A 23 5.24 6.11 -19.35
C ASP A 23 4.72 5.37 -20.58
N THR A 24 4.32 6.12 -21.61
CA THR A 24 3.84 5.55 -22.88
C THR A 24 4.96 5.33 -23.90
N GLU A 25 6.21 5.66 -23.56
CA GLU A 25 7.32 5.35 -24.45
C GLU A 25 7.43 3.84 -24.66
N GLU A 26 7.67 3.43 -25.91
CA GLU A 26 7.99 2.03 -26.20
C GLU A 26 9.29 1.63 -25.50
N THR A 27 9.13 0.87 -24.42
CA THR A 27 10.26 0.31 -23.71
C THR A 27 10.86 -0.83 -24.52
N ASP A 28 12.18 -0.88 -24.62
CA ASP A 28 12.88 -2.03 -25.15
C ASP A 28 12.64 -3.26 -24.25
N LYS A 29 11.73 -4.13 -24.67
CA LYS A 29 11.36 -5.33 -23.93
C LYS A 29 12.37 -6.49 -24.08
N SER A 30 13.49 -6.27 -24.74
CA SER A 30 14.53 -7.28 -24.92
C SER A 30 15.27 -7.62 -23.63
N LYS A 31 15.36 -6.67 -22.70
CA LYS A 31 15.99 -6.85 -21.39
C LYS A 31 14.93 -7.18 -20.33
N ILE A 32 15.21 -8.17 -19.52
CA ILE A 32 14.41 -8.51 -18.33
C ILE A 32 15.36 -8.52 -17.13
N TYR A 33 15.10 -7.66 -16.17
CA TYR A 33 15.80 -7.65 -14.89
C TYR A 33 15.33 -8.80 -14.01
N SER A 34 16.22 -9.33 -13.21
CA SER A 34 15.91 -10.42 -12.29
C SER A 34 15.09 -9.94 -11.07
N PRO A 35 14.36 -10.84 -10.37
CA PRO A 35 13.69 -10.50 -9.13
C PRO A 35 14.63 -9.88 -8.08
N ARG A 36 15.89 -10.31 -8.04
CA ARG A 36 16.88 -9.77 -7.10
C ARG A 36 17.21 -8.32 -7.41
N GLU A 37 17.42 -7.95 -8.67
CA GLU A 37 17.67 -6.56 -9.07
C GLU A 37 16.46 -5.69 -8.78
N ALA A 38 15.25 -6.20 -9.03
CA ALA A 38 14.02 -5.50 -8.68
C ALA A 38 13.88 -5.30 -7.16
N MET A 39 14.20 -6.31 -6.34
CA MET A 39 14.20 -6.16 -4.87
C MET A 39 15.21 -5.10 -4.42
N GLU A 40 16.43 -5.08 -4.97
CA GLU A 40 17.42 -4.05 -4.65
C GLU A 40 16.92 -2.63 -5.01
N THR A 41 16.20 -2.50 -6.14
CA THR A 41 15.59 -1.24 -6.56
C THR A 41 14.47 -0.82 -5.62
N GLY A 42 13.56 -1.75 -5.28
CA GLY A 42 12.46 -1.52 -4.34
C GLY A 42 12.94 -1.12 -2.95
N ASP A 43 13.93 -1.84 -2.39
CA ASP A 43 14.52 -1.52 -1.10
C ASP A 43 15.18 -0.13 -1.08
N ASN A 44 15.89 0.22 -2.14
CA ASN A 44 16.51 1.55 -2.24
C ASN A 44 15.47 2.67 -2.36
N PHE A 45 14.37 2.42 -3.05
CA PHE A 45 13.25 3.35 -3.12
C PHE A 45 12.58 3.50 -1.75
N LEU A 46 12.23 2.40 -1.08
CA LEU A 46 11.60 2.41 0.24
C LEU A 46 12.43 3.12 1.30
N LYS A 47 13.76 2.91 1.31
CA LYS A 47 14.67 3.64 2.20
C LYS A 47 14.62 5.15 2.00
N LYS A 48 14.43 5.62 0.76
CA LYS A 48 14.31 7.06 0.47
C LYS A 48 12.97 7.62 0.92
N VAL A 49 11.87 6.90 0.61
CA VAL A 49 10.50 7.38 0.87
C VAL A 49 10.15 7.27 2.35
N LEU A 50 10.50 6.17 2.99
CA LEU A 50 10.15 5.90 4.40
C LEU A 50 11.18 6.46 5.40
N GLY A 51 12.42 6.69 4.97
CA GLY A 51 13.46 7.14 5.89
C GLY A 51 13.62 6.19 7.10
N ASN A 52 13.43 6.71 8.30
CA ASN A 52 13.53 5.92 9.54
C ASN A 52 12.44 4.85 9.67
N GLU A 53 11.27 5.05 9.05
CA GLU A 53 10.18 4.08 9.08
C GLU A 53 10.49 2.81 8.29
N TYR A 54 11.55 2.81 7.46
CA TYR A 54 12.00 1.61 6.76
C TYR A 54 12.37 0.46 7.71
N GLU A 55 12.79 0.75 8.94
CA GLU A 55 13.08 -0.27 9.96
C GLU A 55 11.80 -0.93 10.51
N ASN A 56 10.65 -0.31 10.28
CA ASN A 56 9.33 -0.79 10.70
C ASN A 56 8.59 -1.56 9.59
N ILE A 57 9.30 -2.03 8.57
CA ILE A 57 8.74 -2.92 7.56
C ILE A 57 9.62 -4.16 7.39
N GLU A 58 8.99 -5.28 7.02
CA GLU A 58 9.66 -6.55 6.76
C GLU A 58 9.20 -7.13 5.42
N PHE A 59 10.15 -7.53 4.58
CA PHE A 59 9.82 -8.18 3.31
C PHE A 59 9.00 -9.46 3.55
N ASN A 60 7.84 -9.53 2.91
CA ASN A 60 6.92 -10.65 3.02
C ASN A 60 6.99 -11.56 1.79
N SER A 61 6.69 -11.00 0.62
CA SER A 61 6.57 -11.78 -0.60
C SER A 61 6.72 -10.91 -1.85
N TYR A 62 6.81 -11.56 -3.00
CA TYR A 62 6.69 -10.88 -4.27
C TYR A 62 5.79 -11.64 -5.24
N ASN A 63 5.14 -10.90 -6.14
CA ASN A 63 4.42 -11.44 -7.27
C ASN A 63 5.22 -11.20 -8.55
N ASN A 64 5.32 -12.24 -9.37
CA ASN A 64 5.98 -12.22 -10.66
C ASN A 64 4.94 -12.06 -11.78
N GLY A 65 4.47 -10.82 -12.03
CA GLY A 65 3.56 -10.49 -13.12
C GLY A 65 4.21 -10.64 -14.49
N SER A 66 3.48 -10.36 -15.58
CA SER A 66 4.01 -10.44 -16.96
C SER A 66 5.12 -9.42 -17.20
N ASP A 67 4.87 -8.15 -16.84
CA ASP A 67 5.75 -7.03 -17.16
C ASP A 67 6.31 -6.33 -15.90
N TYR A 68 5.95 -6.79 -14.70
CA TYR A 68 6.36 -6.18 -13.43
C TYR A 68 6.62 -7.21 -12.34
N TYR A 69 7.36 -6.79 -11.32
CA TYR A 69 7.43 -7.43 -10.02
C TYR A 69 6.70 -6.57 -9.01
N ALA A 70 5.74 -7.15 -8.28
CA ALA A 70 5.15 -6.49 -7.13
C ALA A 70 5.75 -7.05 -5.85
N LEU A 71 6.40 -6.21 -5.06
CA LEU A 71 7.01 -6.54 -3.78
C LEU A 71 6.06 -6.14 -2.66
N TYR A 72 5.90 -6.98 -1.66
CA TYR A 72 5.06 -6.75 -0.49
C TYR A 72 5.87 -6.82 0.78
N TYR A 73 5.65 -5.87 1.66
CA TYR A 73 6.31 -5.78 2.96
C TYR A 73 5.26 -5.61 4.03
N ASN A 74 5.30 -6.43 5.07
CA ASN A 74 4.45 -6.24 6.24
C ASN A 74 4.88 -4.98 6.99
N VAL A 75 3.92 -4.19 7.46
CA VAL A 75 4.20 -3.15 8.43
C VAL A 75 4.34 -3.76 9.82
N LEU A 76 5.37 -3.36 10.56
CA LEU A 76 5.63 -3.84 11.91
C LEU A 76 5.22 -2.78 12.93
N GLN A 77 4.53 -3.22 13.96
CA GLN A 77 4.33 -2.42 15.17
C GLN A 77 4.78 -3.19 16.39
N ASN A 78 5.66 -2.61 17.17
CA ASN A 78 6.32 -3.27 18.31
C ASN A 78 6.99 -4.60 17.92
N GLY A 79 7.51 -4.71 16.68
CA GLY A 79 8.15 -5.92 16.16
C GLY A 79 7.19 -7.03 15.71
N VAL A 80 5.88 -6.75 15.62
CA VAL A 80 4.87 -7.70 15.13
C VAL A 80 4.21 -7.15 13.87
N ALA A 81 4.11 -8.01 12.86
CA ALA A 81 3.51 -7.67 11.59
C ALA A 81 1.99 -7.48 11.69
N TYR A 82 1.50 -6.42 11.06
CA TYR A 82 0.09 -6.35 10.71
C TYR A 82 -0.17 -7.32 9.56
N TYR A 83 -1.19 -8.15 9.70
CA TYR A 83 -1.49 -9.16 8.70
C TYR A 83 -2.19 -8.58 7.45
N ASP A 84 -2.90 -7.51 7.61
CA ASP A 84 -3.76 -6.88 6.60
C ASP A 84 -3.28 -5.48 6.18
N ARG A 85 -2.05 -5.13 6.52
CA ARG A 85 -1.43 -3.83 6.21
C ARG A 85 -0.07 -4.04 5.58
N ASP A 86 -0.04 -3.99 4.26
CA ASP A 86 1.18 -4.19 3.49
C ASP A 86 1.62 -2.90 2.80
N VAL A 87 2.91 -2.65 2.82
CA VAL A 87 3.55 -1.74 1.88
C VAL A 87 3.77 -2.48 0.57
N SER A 88 3.37 -1.89 -0.53
CA SER A 88 3.59 -2.48 -1.86
C SER A 88 4.44 -1.59 -2.76
N VAL A 89 5.32 -2.22 -3.53
CA VAL A 89 6.15 -1.55 -4.54
C VAL A 89 6.13 -2.37 -5.82
N SER A 90 5.76 -1.75 -6.95
CA SER A 90 5.84 -2.40 -8.26
C SER A 90 7.05 -1.88 -9.04
N ILE A 91 7.77 -2.80 -9.68
CA ILE A 91 8.95 -2.51 -10.48
C ILE A 91 8.75 -3.10 -11.89
N ASP A 92 8.90 -2.25 -12.89
CA ASP A 92 8.86 -2.68 -14.29
C ASP A 92 10.06 -3.58 -14.60
N LYS A 93 9.80 -4.73 -15.23
CA LYS A 93 10.82 -5.74 -15.52
C LYS A 93 11.84 -5.33 -16.58
N HIS A 94 11.48 -4.42 -17.45
CA HIS A 94 12.29 -4.06 -18.62
C HIS A 94 13.15 -2.82 -18.36
N THR A 95 12.66 -1.91 -17.51
CA THR A 95 13.38 -0.68 -17.15
C THR A 95 14.02 -0.72 -15.77
N ASN A 96 13.55 -1.62 -14.90
CA ASN A 96 13.89 -1.69 -13.48
C ASN A 96 13.53 -0.40 -12.71
N ASN A 97 12.53 0.36 -13.21
CA ASN A 97 12.00 1.54 -12.53
C ASN A 97 10.85 1.16 -11.60
N VAL A 98 10.73 1.90 -10.51
CA VAL A 98 9.53 1.83 -9.66
C VAL A 98 8.38 2.47 -10.42
N THR A 99 7.29 1.71 -10.60
CA THR A 99 6.07 2.18 -11.29
C THR A 99 4.93 2.47 -10.33
N SER A 100 4.91 1.86 -9.16
CA SER A 100 3.95 2.22 -8.12
C SER A 100 4.51 1.93 -6.73
N TYR A 101 3.99 2.66 -5.76
CA TYR A 101 4.22 2.47 -4.35
C TYR A 101 2.96 2.83 -3.58
N SER A 102 2.65 2.06 -2.56
CA SER A 102 1.55 2.35 -1.65
C SER A 102 1.96 1.98 -0.22
N TYR A 103 1.67 2.88 0.71
CA TYR A 103 1.81 2.69 2.15
C TYR A 103 0.44 2.84 2.81
N PRO A 104 0.02 1.95 3.70
CA PRO A 104 -1.27 2.07 4.38
C PRO A 104 -1.25 3.24 5.36
N SER A 105 -1.81 4.37 4.95
CA SER A 105 -1.77 5.64 5.69
C SER A 105 -2.45 5.57 7.07
N ASP A 106 -3.39 4.64 7.27
CA ASP A 106 -4.12 4.44 8.51
C ASP A 106 -3.32 3.76 9.63
N VAL A 107 -2.19 3.13 9.32
CA VAL A 107 -1.39 2.38 10.31
C VAL A 107 -0.97 3.23 11.50
N LYS A 108 -0.64 4.50 11.28
CA LYS A 108 -0.20 5.40 12.35
C LYS A 108 -1.32 5.77 13.34
N SER A 109 -2.56 5.74 12.87
CA SER A 109 -3.74 6.04 13.69
C SER A 109 -4.20 4.82 14.52
N ILE A 110 -3.74 3.61 14.16
CA ILE A 110 -4.15 2.38 14.83
C ILE A 110 -3.48 2.26 16.20
N THR A 111 -4.28 2.22 17.24
CA THR A 111 -3.79 1.96 18.60
C THR A 111 -3.77 0.46 18.85
N THR A 112 -2.58 -0.10 19.11
CA THR A 112 -2.45 -1.51 19.49
C THR A 112 -2.49 -1.67 21.00
N ASN A 113 -3.21 -2.68 21.47
CA ASN A 113 -3.34 -2.99 22.90
C ASN A 113 -2.14 -3.77 23.47
N GLY A 114 -0.98 -3.78 22.80
CA GLY A 114 0.20 -4.52 23.22
C GLY A 114 -0.05 -6.03 23.39
N PHE A 115 0.96 -6.73 23.93
CA PHE A 115 0.92 -8.20 24.11
C PHE A 115 0.39 -8.64 25.46
N GLU A 116 -0.14 -7.73 26.29
CA GLU A 116 -0.61 -8.08 27.65
C GLU A 116 -1.74 -9.11 27.59
N GLY A 117 -1.49 -10.25 28.25
CA GLY A 117 -2.42 -11.38 28.28
C GLY A 117 -2.37 -12.30 27.06
N ALA A 118 -1.47 -12.07 26.11
CA ALA A 118 -1.26 -13.00 25.01
C ALA A 118 -0.67 -14.33 25.54
N LYS A 119 -1.15 -15.41 24.98
CA LYS A 119 -0.62 -16.76 25.23
C LYS A 119 0.77 -16.90 24.64
N THR A 120 1.56 -17.79 25.20
CA THR A 120 2.91 -18.10 24.71
C THR A 120 2.84 -18.86 23.39
N LEU A 121 3.97 -18.86 22.66
CA LEU A 121 4.08 -19.64 21.42
C LEU A 121 3.89 -21.15 21.69
N ASP A 122 4.43 -21.68 22.80
CA ASP A 122 4.27 -23.09 23.17
C ASP A 122 2.79 -23.44 23.40
N GLU A 123 2.03 -22.58 24.08
CA GLU A 123 0.57 -22.77 24.27
C GLU A 123 -0.17 -22.73 22.92
N ALA A 124 0.24 -21.82 22.01
CA ALA A 124 -0.35 -21.74 20.68
C ALA A 124 -0.04 -22.97 19.84
N GLU A 125 1.20 -23.48 19.89
CA GLU A 125 1.58 -24.73 19.21
C GLU A 125 0.77 -25.92 19.71
N ASP A 126 0.61 -26.06 21.03
CA ASP A 126 -0.18 -27.15 21.62
C ASP A 126 -1.65 -27.02 21.23
N PHE A 127 -2.20 -25.82 21.21
CA PHE A 127 -3.55 -25.58 20.72
C PHE A 127 -3.69 -26.02 19.25
N MET A 128 -2.76 -25.58 18.38
CA MET A 128 -2.76 -25.96 16.97
C MET A 128 -2.70 -27.48 16.78
N LYS A 129 -1.77 -28.17 17.46
CA LYS A 129 -1.63 -29.62 17.37
C LYS A 129 -2.92 -30.35 17.75
N ASN A 130 -3.63 -29.87 18.77
CA ASN A 130 -4.86 -30.47 19.27
C ASN A 130 -6.10 -30.16 18.42
N ASN A 131 -6.05 -29.11 17.58
CA ASN A 131 -7.17 -28.66 16.76
C ASN A 131 -6.98 -28.89 15.25
N MET A 132 -5.87 -29.51 14.85
CA MET A 132 -5.67 -29.92 13.48
C MET A 132 -6.55 -31.12 13.13
N VAL A 133 -7.21 -31.06 11.99
CA VAL A 133 -7.98 -32.18 11.41
C VAL A 133 -7.32 -32.65 10.12
N LEU A 134 -7.24 -34.01 10.02
CA LEU A 134 -6.77 -34.63 8.79
C LEU A 134 -7.86 -34.59 7.74
N GLY A 135 -7.51 -34.17 6.53
CA GLY A 135 -8.47 -34.05 5.43
C GLY A 135 -7.84 -34.20 4.06
N TYR A 136 -8.68 -34.44 3.08
CA TYR A 136 -8.25 -34.45 1.68
C TYR A 136 -8.48 -33.09 1.05
N LYS A 137 -7.47 -32.62 0.28
CA LYS A 137 -7.60 -31.49 -0.65
C LYS A 137 -7.45 -32.01 -2.07
N THR A 138 -8.35 -31.62 -2.94
CA THR A 138 -8.26 -31.92 -4.37
C THR A 138 -7.85 -30.66 -5.11
N ASP A 139 -6.81 -30.78 -5.92
CA ASP A 139 -6.37 -29.75 -6.86
C ASP A 139 -6.58 -30.27 -8.28
N PHE A 140 -7.08 -29.44 -9.19
CA PHE A 140 -7.19 -29.81 -10.59
C PHE A 140 -5.91 -29.36 -11.34
N ASN A 141 -5.18 -30.32 -11.86
CA ASN A 141 -4.02 -30.06 -12.70
C ASN A 141 -4.48 -29.81 -14.14
N TYR A 142 -4.44 -28.55 -14.58
CA TYR A 142 -4.87 -28.13 -15.93
C TYR A 142 -4.00 -28.70 -17.03
N GLY A 143 -2.72 -28.97 -16.79
CA GLY A 143 -1.80 -29.57 -17.76
C GLY A 143 -2.18 -31.00 -18.11
N ASP A 144 -2.38 -31.82 -17.09
CA ASP A 144 -2.69 -33.25 -17.23
C ASP A 144 -4.21 -33.53 -17.27
N LYS A 145 -5.05 -32.51 -17.05
CA LYS A 145 -6.51 -32.60 -16.94
C LYS A 145 -6.97 -33.66 -15.93
N LYS A 146 -6.29 -33.72 -14.78
CA LYS A 146 -6.56 -34.68 -13.73
C LYS A 146 -6.70 -34.00 -12.38
N TYR A 147 -7.49 -34.62 -11.50
CA TYR A 147 -7.51 -34.26 -10.10
C TYR A 147 -6.34 -34.92 -9.36
N GLU A 148 -5.60 -34.12 -8.62
CA GLU A 148 -4.64 -34.58 -7.62
C GLU A 148 -5.28 -34.54 -6.24
N VAL A 149 -5.12 -35.60 -5.47
CA VAL A 149 -5.64 -35.67 -4.12
C VAL A 149 -4.47 -35.67 -3.16
N LYS A 150 -4.45 -34.70 -2.24
CA LYS A 150 -3.43 -34.57 -1.21
C LYS A 150 -4.05 -34.79 0.16
N LEU A 151 -3.41 -35.62 0.97
CA LEU A 151 -3.76 -35.77 2.38
C LEU A 151 -2.97 -34.72 3.17
N LEU A 152 -3.66 -33.88 3.94
CA LEU A 152 -3.02 -32.82 4.72
C LEU A 152 -3.75 -32.57 6.03
N TYR A 153 -3.02 -32.00 6.98
CA TYR A 153 -3.61 -31.43 8.18
C TYR A 153 -4.04 -30.00 7.90
N ARG A 154 -5.19 -29.60 8.41
CA ARG A 154 -5.70 -28.23 8.36
C ARG A 154 -6.27 -27.81 9.71
N MET A 155 -6.22 -26.53 10.00
CA MET A 155 -7.08 -25.92 11.02
C MET A 155 -8.38 -25.45 10.35
N ASN A 156 -9.47 -25.41 11.09
CA ASN A 156 -10.73 -24.89 10.59
C ASN A 156 -10.69 -23.36 10.49
N ASP A 157 -9.95 -22.72 11.40
CA ASP A 157 -9.87 -21.28 11.51
C ASP A 157 -8.45 -20.82 11.17
N TYR A 158 -8.34 -19.77 10.33
CA TYR A 158 -7.05 -19.19 9.95
C TYR A 158 -6.51 -18.22 11.00
N PHE A 159 -7.40 -17.57 11.75
CA PHE A 159 -7.06 -16.61 12.78
C PHE A 159 -7.74 -16.97 14.08
N ILE A 160 -6.98 -16.88 15.15
CA ILE A 160 -7.44 -17.11 16.52
C ILE A 160 -6.98 -15.96 17.40
N ASN A 161 -7.78 -15.61 18.37
CA ASN A 161 -7.43 -14.59 19.36
C ASN A 161 -6.22 -15.09 20.19
N ALA A 162 -5.15 -14.32 20.24
CA ALA A 162 -3.94 -14.68 20.94
C ALA A 162 -4.10 -14.79 22.48
N LYS A 163 -5.19 -14.27 23.05
CA LYS A 163 -5.43 -14.29 24.51
C LYS A 163 -6.14 -15.54 25.00
N ASP A 164 -7.04 -16.09 24.21
CA ASP A 164 -7.92 -17.20 24.64
C ASP A 164 -8.10 -18.31 23.60
N PHE A 165 -7.50 -18.14 22.41
CA PHE A 165 -7.62 -19.03 21.25
C PHE A 165 -9.05 -19.15 20.70
N SER A 166 -9.94 -18.21 21.02
CA SER A 166 -11.24 -18.17 20.36
C SER A 166 -11.08 -17.88 18.87
N SER A 167 -11.95 -18.48 18.06
CA SER A 167 -12.02 -18.19 16.63
C SER A 167 -12.52 -16.77 16.41
N LEU A 168 -11.93 -16.07 15.46
CA LEU A 168 -12.45 -14.78 15.04
C LEU A 168 -13.68 -14.99 14.14
N THR A 169 -14.70 -14.18 14.35
CA THR A 169 -15.89 -14.19 13.48
C THR A 169 -15.55 -13.59 12.11
N PHE A 170 -16.38 -13.88 11.11
CA PHE A 170 -16.23 -13.28 9.78
C PHE A 170 -16.26 -11.75 9.84
N GLU A 171 -17.08 -11.18 10.70
CA GLU A 171 -17.18 -9.73 10.92
C GLU A 171 -15.91 -9.16 11.53
N GLU A 172 -15.26 -9.87 12.47
CA GLU A 172 -13.98 -9.46 13.05
C GLU A 172 -12.81 -9.58 12.06
N LEU A 173 -12.86 -10.56 11.14
CA LEU A 173 -11.85 -10.74 10.10
C LEU A 173 -11.97 -9.73 8.96
N PHE A 174 -13.17 -9.28 8.68
CA PHE A 174 -13.49 -8.39 7.57
C PHE A 174 -14.08 -7.08 8.06
N THR A 175 -13.66 -6.58 9.23
CA THR A 175 -13.99 -5.22 9.65
C THR A 175 -13.44 -4.27 8.60
N TYR A 176 -14.30 -3.84 7.79
CA TYR A 176 -14.24 -2.91 6.68
C TYR A 176 -13.02 -1.99 6.66
N GLY A 177 -12.06 -2.33 5.80
CA GLY A 177 -11.44 -1.28 5.06
C GLY A 177 -12.48 -0.77 4.05
N GLY A 178 -13.08 0.34 4.33
CA GLY A 178 -14.02 0.97 3.42
C GLY A 178 -13.32 1.16 2.09
N GLY A 179 -13.83 0.48 1.04
CA GLY A 179 -13.37 0.76 -0.31
C GLY A 179 -13.64 2.24 -0.58
N GLY A 180 -12.59 3.02 -0.63
CA GLY A 180 -12.65 4.40 -1.06
C GLY A 180 -13.15 4.44 -2.50
N GLY A 181 -14.44 4.66 -2.67
CA GLY A 181 -14.99 5.04 -3.95
C GLY A 181 -14.46 6.43 -4.24
N SER A 182 -13.55 6.53 -5.21
CA SER A 182 -13.12 7.81 -5.75
C SER A 182 -14.35 8.55 -6.27
N ALA A 183 -14.82 9.53 -5.51
CA ALA A 183 -15.77 10.50 -6.02
C ALA A 183 -15.02 11.44 -6.95
N VAL A 184 -15.12 11.18 -8.24
CA VAL A 184 -14.64 12.12 -9.26
C VAL A 184 -15.57 13.33 -9.24
N TYR A 185 -15.15 14.39 -8.59
CA TYR A 185 -15.80 15.69 -8.74
C TYR A 185 -15.23 16.38 -9.97
N ALA A 186 -16.03 16.41 -11.03
CA ALA A 186 -15.75 17.26 -12.18
C ALA A 186 -15.82 18.73 -11.73
N ALA A 187 -14.73 19.45 -11.88
CA ALA A 187 -14.71 20.89 -11.68
C ALA A 187 -15.65 21.56 -12.67
N SER A 188 -16.70 22.20 -12.18
CA SER A 188 -17.56 23.07 -12.96
C SER A 188 -17.23 24.52 -12.65
N ASP A 189 -17.09 25.31 -13.71
CA ASP A 189 -16.79 26.74 -13.76
C ASP A 189 -17.52 27.59 -12.72
N SER A 190 -16.75 28.45 -12.06
CA SER A 190 -17.08 29.77 -11.48
C SER A 190 -18.51 30.02 -10.97
N ALA A 191 -18.95 29.27 -9.97
CA ALA A 191 -20.02 29.69 -9.06
C ALA A 191 -19.42 30.26 -7.77
N ALA A 192 -20.08 31.26 -7.15
CA ALA A 192 -19.67 31.74 -5.83
C ALA A 192 -19.69 30.56 -4.84
N LEU A 193 -18.61 30.41 -4.07
CA LEU A 193 -18.45 29.35 -3.08
C LEU A 193 -19.64 29.31 -2.12
N THR A 194 -20.17 28.13 -1.89
CA THR A 194 -21.18 27.87 -0.87
C THR A 194 -20.59 28.05 0.53
N PRO A 195 -21.39 28.24 1.59
CA PRO A 195 -20.87 28.27 2.96
C PRO A 195 -20.09 27.00 3.34
N GLN A 196 -20.48 25.83 2.82
CA GLN A 196 -19.78 24.56 3.04
C GLN A 196 -18.42 24.49 2.32
N GLU A 197 -18.35 25.03 1.11
CA GLU A 197 -17.07 25.15 0.40
C GLU A 197 -16.14 26.18 1.07
N THR A 198 -16.70 27.23 1.64
CA THR A 198 -15.93 28.22 2.42
C THR A 198 -15.41 27.61 3.72
N GLU A 199 -16.21 26.77 4.39
CA GLU A 199 -15.81 26.03 5.57
C GLU A 199 -14.72 25.01 5.21
N GLY A 200 -14.85 24.31 4.07
CA GLY A 200 -13.83 23.41 3.54
C GLY A 200 -12.50 24.12 3.30
N ILE A 201 -12.50 25.34 2.72
CA ILE A 201 -11.27 26.13 2.51
C ILE A 201 -10.61 26.53 3.84
N GLU A 202 -11.39 26.79 4.88
CA GLU A 202 -10.83 27.08 6.21
C GLU A 202 -10.19 25.81 6.84
N ASP A 203 -10.75 24.66 6.59
CA ASP A 203 -10.22 23.38 7.03
C ASP A 203 -8.84 23.07 6.43
N TYR A 204 -8.59 23.44 5.17
CA TYR A 204 -7.31 23.22 4.51
C TYR A 204 -6.15 24.12 4.96
N LYS A 205 -6.36 25.01 5.93
CA LYS A 205 -5.26 25.87 6.46
C LYS A 205 -4.13 25.07 7.12
N ASN A 206 -4.41 23.87 7.54
CA ASN A 206 -3.43 22.95 8.16
C ASN A 206 -2.82 21.96 7.15
N ALA A 207 -3.31 21.93 5.93
CA ALA A 207 -2.75 21.07 4.88
C ALA A 207 -1.36 21.57 4.46
N ILE A 208 -0.52 20.63 4.04
CA ILE A 208 0.78 20.96 3.44
C ILE A 208 0.59 21.84 2.19
N SER A 209 1.40 22.89 2.03
CA SER A 209 1.32 23.73 0.85
C SER A 209 1.84 23.03 -0.40
N LEU A 210 1.43 23.51 -1.59
CA LEU A 210 1.93 22.98 -2.87
C LEU A 210 3.45 23.09 -2.96
N ASP A 211 4.04 24.21 -2.54
CA ASP A 211 5.50 24.43 -2.51
C ASP A 211 6.22 23.40 -1.64
N GLU A 212 5.70 23.14 -0.44
CA GLU A 212 6.27 22.13 0.46
C GLU A 212 6.12 20.72 -0.10
N ALA A 213 4.97 20.39 -0.70
CA ALA A 213 4.75 19.11 -1.34
C ALA A 213 5.71 18.88 -2.53
N LEU A 214 5.90 19.91 -3.37
CA LEU A 214 6.86 19.87 -4.48
C LEU A 214 8.31 19.74 -3.97
N GLN A 215 8.66 20.42 -2.88
CA GLN A 215 9.98 20.29 -2.27
C GLN A 215 10.23 18.87 -1.79
N ILE A 216 9.24 18.24 -1.14
CA ILE A 216 9.33 16.84 -0.67
C ILE A 216 9.47 15.92 -1.87
N LEU A 217 8.60 16.03 -2.86
CA LEU A 217 8.62 15.23 -4.07
C LEU A 217 9.99 15.28 -4.77
N ASN A 218 10.47 16.51 -5.07
CA ASN A 218 11.73 16.73 -5.77
C ASN A 218 12.93 16.23 -4.99
N THR A 219 12.94 16.47 -3.65
CA THR A 219 14.05 16.06 -2.80
C THR A 219 14.07 14.54 -2.60
N THR A 220 12.91 13.92 -2.35
CA THR A 220 12.81 12.50 -2.00
C THR A 220 12.99 11.61 -3.22
N LEU A 221 12.33 11.96 -4.34
CA LEU A 221 12.35 11.14 -5.54
C LEU A 221 13.40 11.58 -6.57
N GLY A 222 14.06 12.73 -6.35
CA GLY A 222 15.09 13.28 -7.26
C GLY A 222 14.49 13.82 -8.55
N LEU A 223 13.24 14.30 -8.49
CA LEU A 223 12.54 14.95 -9.60
C LEU A 223 12.80 16.45 -9.62
N ALA A 224 12.29 17.16 -10.62
CA ALA A 224 12.49 18.60 -10.79
C ALA A 224 11.20 19.28 -11.27
N TYR A 225 10.07 18.95 -10.65
CA TYR A 225 8.78 19.57 -10.98
C TYR A 225 8.63 20.95 -10.32
N THR A 226 7.91 21.82 -11.03
CA THR A 226 7.47 23.15 -10.58
C THR A 226 5.95 23.18 -10.51
N GLU A 227 5.35 24.25 -10.00
CA GLU A 227 3.89 24.45 -9.98
C GLU A 227 3.27 24.41 -11.38
N ASP A 228 4.03 24.84 -12.41
CA ASP A 228 3.56 24.82 -13.79
C ASP A 228 3.48 23.41 -14.37
N ASP A 229 4.22 22.46 -13.82
CA ASP A 229 4.33 21.10 -14.32
C ASP A 229 3.29 20.14 -13.72
N VAL A 230 2.57 20.56 -12.68
CA VAL A 230 1.64 19.69 -11.95
C VAL A 230 0.25 20.32 -11.79
N THR A 231 -0.74 19.47 -11.58
CA THR A 231 -2.02 19.83 -10.97
C THR A 231 -2.03 19.29 -9.55
N ALA A 232 -2.64 20.04 -8.63
CA ALA A 232 -2.73 19.66 -7.23
C ALA A 232 -4.19 19.58 -6.80
N ASP A 233 -4.57 18.44 -6.21
CA ASP A 233 -5.87 18.23 -5.58
C ASP A 233 -5.66 17.96 -4.09
N TYR A 234 -6.45 18.64 -3.26
CA TYR A 234 -6.45 18.44 -1.81
C TYR A 234 -7.62 17.54 -1.41
N ASP A 235 -7.36 16.57 -0.56
CA ASP A 235 -8.38 15.69 0.00
C ASP A 235 -8.30 15.70 1.53
N LYS A 236 -9.46 15.53 2.18
CA LYS A 236 -9.57 15.40 3.63
C LYS A 236 -10.18 14.05 3.97
N ASP A 237 -9.45 13.24 4.70
CA ASP A 237 -9.99 12.04 5.32
C ASP A 237 -10.73 12.43 6.62
N TYR A 238 -12.05 12.48 6.54
CA TYR A 238 -12.90 12.89 7.66
C TYR A 238 -12.88 11.91 8.85
N ASP A 239 -12.57 10.66 8.61
CA ASP A 239 -12.50 9.64 9.66
C ASP A 239 -11.24 9.77 10.51
N ARG A 240 -10.17 10.32 9.91
CA ARG A 240 -8.86 10.47 10.55
C ARG A 240 -8.47 11.92 10.87
N ASP A 241 -9.24 12.87 10.37
CA ASP A 241 -8.92 14.32 10.42
C ASP A 241 -7.53 14.64 9.82
N GLU A 242 -7.17 13.90 8.77
CA GLU A 242 -5.91 14.05 8.05
C GLU A 242 -6.15 14.72 6.69
N TYR A 243 -5.20 15.53 6.27
CA TYR A 243 -5.19 16.16 4.96
C TYR A 243 -4.12 15.53 4.08
N SER A 244 -4.42 15.40 2.80
CA SER A 244 -3.45 14.97 1.80
C SER A 244 -3.46 15.87 0.57
N ILE A 245 -2.34 15.91 -0.11
CA ILE A 245 -2.22 16.56 -1.42
C ILE A 245 -1.82 15.51 -2.46
N ARG A 246 -2.60 15.46 -3.53
CA ARG A 246 -2.32 14.65 -4.71
C ARG A 246 -1.74 15.55 -5.80
N LEU A 247 -0.57 15.18 -6.31
CA LEU A 247 0.08 15.87 -7.40
C LEU A 247 0.06 14.99 -8.66
N GLU A 248 -0.46 15.51 -9.75
CA GLU A 248 -0.44 14.87 -11.07
C GLU A 248 0.38 15.72 -12.04
N SER A 249 1.32 15.09 -12.77
CA SER A 249 2.06 15.79 -13.81
C SER A 249 1.11 16.17 -14.95
N LYS A 250 1.21 17.42 -15.42
CA LYS A 250 0.51 17.84 -16.62
C LYS A 250 1.12 17.13 -17.82
N SER A 251 0.31 16.42 -18.62
CA SER A 251 0.78 15.89 -19.89
C SER A 251 1.14 17.04 -20.82
N GLU A 252 2.32 17.03 -21.42
CA GLU A 252 2.64 17.94 -22.52
C GLU A 252 1.69 17.66 -23.69
N THR A 253 0.81 18.62 -23.96
CA THR A 253 -0.12 18.60 -25.11
C THR A 253 0.58 18.94 -26.42
#